data_a7c586d45900f7fdb2658fa41a929dd9
#
_entry.id   a7c586d45900f7fdb2658fa41a929dd9
#
_cell.length_a   1.000
_cell.length_b   1.000
_cell.length_c   1.000
_cell.angle_alpha   90.00
_cell.angle_beta   90.00
_cell.angle_gamma   90.00
#
_symmetry.space_group_name_H-M   'P 1'
#
loop_
_entity.id
_entity.type
_entity.pdbx_description
1 polymer ?
#
loop_
_entity_poly.entity_id
_entity_poly.type
_entity_poly.pdbx_seq_one_letter_code
_entity_poly.pdbx_strand_id
1 'polypeptide(L)'
;MVEQADGRIIIMPGCGVNAGNIRKIAEETGTSEFHFSGRSSVDSGMIYRNSKVSMGGTVKIEEYLKDVTDPDKVKAALSELAMKDENDKALEKKNKSLNPKKSKKEDDWDDEDDDLDDDK
;
A
#
# COMPACT_ATOMS: atom_id res chain seq x y z
N MET A 1 11.66 -3.36 -6.96
CA MET A 1 10.58 -2.81 -7.83
C MET A 1 10.22 -1.37 -7.45
N VAL A 2 9.82 -1.05 -6.22
CA VAL A 2 9.48 0.34 -5.83
C VAL A 2 10.67 1.27 -6.01
N GLU A 3 11.84 0.91 -5.52
CA GLU A 3 13.09 1.66 -5.73
C GLU A 3 13.45 1.84 -7.23
N GLN A 4 13.25 0.81 -8.04
CA GLN A 4 13.49 0.90 -9.49
C GLN A 4 12.48 1.79 -10.21
N ALA A 5 11.26 1.87 -9.69
CA ALA A 5 10.23 2.76 -10.23
C ALA A 5 10.57 4.24 -10.01
N ASP A 6 11.27 4.56 -8.92
CA ASP A 6 11.76 5.90 -8.61
C ASP A 6 10.68 7.00 -8.79
N GLY A 7 9.48 6.72 -8.27
CA GLY A 7 8.33 7.61 -8.39
C GLY A 7 7.72 7.80 -9.78
N ARG A 8 8.27 7.16 -10.82
CA ARG A 8 7.75 7.29 -12.20
C ARG A 8 6.44 6.56 -12.45
N ILE A 9 6.20 5.50 -11.68
CA ILE A 9 4.96 4.72 -11.70
C ILE A 9 4.61 4.29 -10.28
N ILE A 10 3.32 4.06 -10.04
CA ILE A 10 2.82 3.49 -8.80
C ILE A 10 2.90 1.97 -8.88
N ILE A 11 3.55 1.35 -7.90
CA ILE A 11 3.60 -0.11 -7.74
C ILE A 11 2.50 -0.51 -6.77
N MET A 12 1.53 -1.26 -7.26
CA MET A 12 0.38 -1.73 -6.48
C MET A 12 0.37 -3.26 -6.39
N PRO A 13 0.75 -3.85 -5.25
CA PRO A 13 0.65 -5.29 -5.04
C PRO A 13 -0.81 -5.74 -4.98
N GLY A 14 -1.06 -6.93 -5.49
CA GLY A 14 -2.38 -7.57 -5.50
C GLY A 14 -2.27 -9.07 -5.34
N CYS A 15 -3.38 -9.78 -5.57
CA CYS A 15 -3.46 -11.24 -5.52
C CYS A 15 -3.03 -11.83 -4.17
N GLY A 16 -3.98 -11.99 -3.26
CA GLY A 16 -3.73 -12.56 -1.93
C GLY A 16 -3.43 -11.54 -0.83
N VAL A 17 -3.45 -10.25 -1.14
CA VAL A 17 -3.37 -9.20 -0.12
C VAL A 17 -4.60 -9.28 0.79
N ASN A 18 -4.38 -9.19 2.11
CA ASN A 18 -5.41 -9.24 3.15
C ASN A 18 -4.91 -8.54 4.41
N ALA A 19 -5.77 -8.37 5.42
CA ALA A 19 -5.40 -7.72 6.68
C ALA A 19 -4.21 -8.36 7.40
N GLY A 20 -4.01 -9.68 7.26
CA GLY A 20 -2.90 -10.38 7.91
C GLY A 20 -1.54 -10.16 7.28
N ASN A 21 -1.46 -9.66 6.04
CA ASN A 21 -0.20 -9.49 5.34
C ASN A 21 0.05 -8.07 4.78
N ILE A 22 -0.98 -7.24 4.69
CA ILE A 22 -0.91 -5.92 4.04
C ILE A 22 0.13 -5.00 4.71
N ARG A 23 0.18 -4.99 6.02
CA ARG A 23 1.14 -4.21 6.79
C ARG A 23 2.59 -4.64 6.51
N LYS A 24 2.84 -5.95 6.56
CA LYS A 24 4.17 -6.51 6.24
C LYS A 24 4.61 -6.15 4.83
N ILE A 25 3.71 -6.28 3.85
CA ILE A 25 4.00 -5.90 2.46
C ILE A 25 4.35 -4.40 2.39
N ALA A 26 3.59 -3.54 3.05
CA ALA A 26 3.86 -2.11 3.08
C ALA A 26 5.22 -1.76 3.69
N GLU A 27 5.58 -2.41 4.81
CA GLU A 27 6.85 -2.19 5.50
C GLU A 27 8.05 -2.70 4.68
N GLU A 28 7.95 -3.88 4.08
CA GLU A 28 9.05 -4.50 3.33
C GLU A 28 9.27 -3.89 1.94
N THR A 29 8.22 -3.41 1.29
CA THR A 29 8.28 -2.94 -0.10
C THR A 29 8.22 -1.44 -0.26
N GLY A 30 7.72 -0.70 0.73
CA GLY A 30 7.48 0.73 0.66
C GLY A 30 6.30 1.12 -0.24
N THR A 31 5.44 0.16 -0.64
CA THR A 31 4.23 0.47 -1.42
C THR A 31 3.18 1.18 -0.56
N SER A 32 2.45 2.12 -1.16
CA SER A 32 1.37 2.88 -0.53
C SER A 32 -0.02 2.53 -1.07
N GLU A 33 -0.09 1.82 -2.18
CA GLU A 33 -1.35 1.40 -2.81
C GLU A 33 -1.44 -0.12 -2.89
N PHE A 34 -2.64 -0.67 -2.65
CA PHE A 34 -2.87 -2.10 -2.58
C PHE A 34 -4.17 -2.46 -3.27
N HIS A 35 -4.16 -3.56 -4.00
CA HIS A 35 -5.35 -4.15 -4.57
C HIS A 35 -5.75 -5.41 -3.79
N PHE A 36 -6.95 -5.42 -3.22
CA PHE A 36 -7.49 -6.61 -2.60
C PHE A 36 -9.01 -6.67 -2.73
N SER A 37 -9.58 -7.88 -2.76
CA SER A 37 -11.00 -8.06 -3.03
C SER A 37 -11.88 -7.97 -1.78
N GLY A 38 -11.35 -8.26 -0.61
CA GLY A 38 -12.09 -8.28 0.65
C GLY A 38 -13.36 -9.12 0.62
N ARG A 39 -13.37 -10.22 -0.14
CA ARG A 39 -14.59 -11.01 -0.40
C ARG A 39 -15.01 -11.86 0.78
N SER A 40 -16.33 -11.97 0.97
CA SER A 40 -17.00 -12.99 1.74
C SER A 40 -18.08 -13.63 0.89
N SER A 41 -18.23 -14.95 1.03
CA SER A 41 -19.29 -15.66 0.32
C SER A 41 -20.57 -15.64 1.16
N VAL A 42 -21.67 -15.22 0.55
CA VAL A 42 -23.00 -15.22 1.15
C VAL A 42 -23.92 -16.09 0.34
N ASP A 43 -24.93 -16.66 1.00
CA ASP A 43 -25.93 -17.48 0.32
C ASP A 43 -26.72 -16.63 -0.70
N SER A 44 -26.99 -17.21 -1.86
CA SER A 44 -27.82 -16.55 -2.87
C SER A 44 -29.30 -16.53 -2.42
N GLY A 45 -30.03 -15.50 -2.84
CA GLY A 45 -31.47 -15.43 -2.60
C GLY A 45 -32.32 -16.40 -3.45
N MET A 46 -31.70 -17.37 -4.13
CA MET A 46 -32.41 -18.35 -4.96
C MET A 46 -33.17 -19.34 -4.09
N ILE A 47 -34.49 -19.40 -4.29
CA ILE A 47 -35.39 -20.33 -3.60
C ILE A 47 -35.26 -21.71 -4.23
N TYR A 48 -35.28 -21.81 -5.57
CA TYR A 48 -35.11 -23.05 -6.27
C TYR A 48 -33.65 -23.43 -6.44
N ARG A 49 -33.31 -24.66 -6.03
CA ARG A 49 -31.94 -25.19 -6.15
C ARG A 49 -31.99 -26.57 -6.82
N ASN A 50 -31.23 -26.72 -7.92
CA ASN A 50 -31.12 -27.98 -8.64
C ASN A 50 -29.77 -28.62 -8.38
N SER A 51 -29.71 -29.60 -7.50
CA SER A 51 -28.50 -30.34 -7.16
C SER A 51 -27.98 -31.27 -8.26
N LYS A 52 -28.73 -31.45 -9.34
CA LYS A 52 -28.37 -32.34 -10.47
C LYS A 52 -27.64 -31.59 -11.60
N VAL A 53 -27.66 -30.28 -11.57
CA VAL A 53 -26.99 -29.45 -12.59
C VAL A 53 -25.77 -28.76 -11.95
N SER A 54 -24.61 -28.86 -12.60
CA SER A 54 -23.42 -28.17 -12.25
C SER A 54 -22.92 -27.35 -13.43
N MET A 55 -22.71 -26.04 -13.20
CA MET A 55 -22.14 -25.11 -14.19
C MET A 55 -20.60 -25.11 -14.19
N GLY A 56 -19.97 -25.74 -13.20
CA GLY A 56 -18.52 -25.80 -13.04
C GLY A 56 -17.81 -26.84 -13.92
N GLY A 57 -18.53 -27.65 -14.68
CA GLY A 57 -17.96 -28.72 -15.48
C GLY A 57 -17.16 -29.71 -14.63
N THR A 58 -15.85 -29.78 -14.80
CA THR A 58 -14.94 -30.65 -14.03
C THR A 58 -14.55 -30.06 -12.68
N VAL A 59 -14.81 -28.77 -12.43
CA VAL A 59 -14.50 -28.09 -11.17
C VAL A 59 -15.75 -27.97 -10.34
N LYS A 60 -15.70 -28.41 -9.08
CA LYS A 60 -16.80 -28.23 -8.15
C LYS A 60 -16.83 -26.77 -7.69
N ILE A 61 -17.90 -26.06 -8.03
CA ILE A 61 -18.17 -24.70 -7.58
C ILE A 61 -19.42 -24.69 -6.68
N GLU A 62 -19.43 -23.79 -5.71
CA GLU A 62 -20.59 -23.55 -4.85
C GLU A 62 -21.57 -22.60 -5.56
N GLU A 63 -22.44 -23.15 -6.40
CA GLU A 63 -23.27 -22.39 -7.35
C GLU A 63 -24.32 -21.49 -6.69
N TYR A 64 -24.62 -21.74 -5.42
CA TYR A 64 -25.60 -20.97 -4.66
C TYR A 64 -24.98 -19.94 -3.72
N LEU A 65 -23.66 -19.83 -3.72
CA LEU A 65 -22.95 -18.76 -3.04
C LEU A 65 -22.63 -17.64 -4.02
N LYS A 66 -22.67 -16.42 -3.53
CA LYS A 66 -22.20 -15.23 -4.26
C LYS A 66 -21.16 -14.52 -3.43
N ASP A 67 -20.11 -14.06 -4.08
CA ASP A 67 -19.09 -13.25 -3.45
C ASP A 67 -19.56 -11.81 -3.36
N VAL A 68 -19.44 -11.25 -2.18
CA VAL A 68 -19.70 -9.83 -1.91
C VAL A 68 -18.47 -9.22 -1.21
N THR A 69 -18.26 -7.93 -1.38
CA THR A 69 -17.23 -7.24 -0.62
C THR A 69 -17.69 -7.10 0.84
N ASP A 70 -16.84 -7.55 1.75
CA ASP A 70 -17.08 -7.52 3.18
C ASP A 70 -16.47 -6.26 3.79
N PRO A 71 -17.28 -5.34 4.32
CA PRO A 71 -16.81 -4.10 4.90
C PRO A 71 -15.89 -4.31 6.12
N ASP A 72 -16.09 -5.39 6.88
CA ASP A 72 -15.25 -5.67 8.05
C ASP A 72 -13.84 -6.08 7.63
N LYS A 73 -13.69 -6.83 6.54
CA LYS A 73 -12.38 -7.15 5.98
C LYS A 73 -11.67 -5.91 5.44
N VAL A 74 -12.39 -5.00 4.79
CA VAL A 74 -11.84 -3.73 4.33
C VAL A 74 -11.37 -2.89 5.52
N LYS A 75 -12.22 -2.77 6.55
CA LYS A 75 -11.89 -2.02 7.76
C LYS A 75 -10.68 -2.59 8.49
N ALA A 76 -10.57 -3.92 8.60
CA ALA A 76 -9.42 -4.58 9.20
C ALA A 76 -8.12 -4.26 8.44
N ALA A 77 -8.13 -4.31 7.10
CA ALA A 77 -6.98 -3.98 6.28
C ALA A 77 -6.55 -2.50 6.43
N LEU A 78 -7.50 -1.58 6.48
CA LEU A 78 -7.22 -0.16 6.73
C LEU A 78 -6.64 0.09 8.12
N SER A 79 -7.12 -0.62 9.14
CA SER A 79 -6.58 -0.51 10.50
C SER A 79 -5.12 -0.96 10.58
N GLU A 80 -4.75 -2.02 9.87
CA GLU A 80 -3.36 -2.49 9.81
C GLU A 80 -2.42 -1.48 9.13
N LEU A 81 -2.88 -0.82 8.08
CA LEU A 81 -2.11 0.24 7.42
C LEU A 81 -1.97 1.48 8.30
N ALA A 82 -3.01 1.89 9.03
CA ALA A 82 -2.96 3.02 9.95
C ALA A 82 -1.93 2.82 11.09
N MET A 83 -1.77 1.58 11.60
CA MET A 83 -0.77 1.24 12.60
C MET A 83 0.67 1.41 12.09
N LYS A 84 0.91 1.18 10.79
CA LYS A 84 2.20 1.46 10.15
C LYS A 84 2.54 2.96 10.24
N ASP A 85 1.62 3.82 9.84
CA ASP A 85 1.83 5.27 9.80
C ASP A 85 2.13 5.85 11.19
N GLU A 86 1.51 5.32 12.24
CA GLU A 86 1.78 5.73 13.62
C GLU A 86 3.17 5.30 14.09
N ASN A 87 3.61 4.10 13.74
CA ASN A 87 4.94 3.61 14.06
C ASN A 87 6.03 4.40 13.32
N ASP A 88 5.84 4.71 12.05
CA ASP A 88 6.78 5.51 11.25
C ASP A 88 6.92 6.92 11.83
N LYS A 89 5.82 7.57 12.19
CA LYS A 89 5.81 8.89 12.86
C LYS A 89 6.48 8.86 14.25
N ALA A 90 6.32 7.77 14.99
CA ALA A 90 6.98 7.61 16.29
C ALA A 90 8.50 7.41 16.15
N LEU A 91 8.92 6.68 15.11
CA LEU A 91 10.33 6.45 14.80
C LEU A 91 11.02 7.75 14.32
N GLU A 92 10.36 8.53 13.47
CA GLU A 92 10.84 9.85 13.03
C GLU A 92 11.02 10.82 14.19
N LYS A 93 10.05 10.88 15.11
CA LYS A 93 10.15 11.70 16.32
C LYS A 93 11.33 11.29 17.18
N LYS A 94 11.57 9.98 17.32
CA LYS A 94 12.68 9.43 18.11
C LYS A 94 14.03 9.75 17.48
N ASN A 95 14.17 9.63 16.15
CA ASN A 95 15.37 9.94 15.40
C ASN A 95 15.69 11.46 15.42
N LYS A 96 14.66 12.32 15.37
CA LYS A 96 14.81 13.77 15.46
C LYS A 96 15.22 14.21 16.87
N SER A 97 14.83 13.49 17.91
CA SER A 97 15.24 13.71 19.29
C SER A 97 16.69 13.29 19.55
N LEU A 98 17.16 12.22 18.87
CA LEU A 98 18.51 11.68 19.02
C LEU A 98 19.58 12.43 18.20
N ASN A 99 19.22 13.21 17.17
CA ASN A 99 20.15 13.92 16.30
C ASN A 99 19.68 15.36 15.96
N PRO A 100 19.67 16.29 16.94
CA PRO A 100 19.19 17.65 16.68
C PRO A 100 20.14 18.52 15.83
N LYS A 101 21.33 18.03 15.48
CA LYS A 101 22.39 18.85 14.81
C LYS A 101 22.51 18.65 13.30
N LYS A 102 21.65 17.84 12.65
CA LYS A 102 21.73 17.60 11.19
C LYS A 102 20.85 18.51 10.33
N SER A 103 20.10 19.45 10.92
CA SER A 103 19.17 20.32 10.19
C SER A 103 19.66 21.75 9.95
N LYS A 104 20.99 22.01 10.06
CA LYS A 104 21.58 23.32 9.71
C LYS A 104 22.88 23.10 8.97
N LYS A 105 22.77 22.73 7.72
CA LYS A 105 23.80 22.91 6.69
C LYS A 105 23.13 22.73 5.34
N GLU A 106 22.34 23.69 4.97
CA GLU A 106 21.95 23.94 3.60
C GLU A 106 22.14 25.43 3.37
N ASP A 107 22.85 25.69 2.27
CA ASP A 107 22.84 26.90 1.48
C ASP A 107 23.65 28.08 2.01
N ASP A 108 24.93 28.03 1.72
CA ASP A 108 25.74 29.23 1.41
C ASP A 108 26.58 28.92 0.15
N TRP A 109 25.93 29.07 -1.00
CA TRP A 109 26.60 29.20 -2.28
C TRP A 109 26.65 30.72 -2.57
N ASP A 110 27.68 31.38 -2.10
CA ASP A 110 28.02 32.73 -2.54
C ASP A 110 28.60 32.62 -3.97
N ASP A 111 27.80 33.08 -4.93
CA ASP A 111 28.28 33.43 -6.28
C ASP A 111 29.12 34.68 -6.14
N GLU A 112 30.43 34.52 -6.09
CA GLU A 112 31.38 35.62 -6.34
C GLU A 112 31.50 35.77 -7.86
N ASP A 113 30.81 36.77 -8.40
CA ASP A 113 31.01 37.32 -9.73
C ASP A 113 32.41 37.94 -9.80
N ASP A 114 33.35 37.26 -10.46
CA ASP A 114 34.63 37.83 -10.88
C ASP A 114 34.40 38.73 -12.10
N ASP A 115 34.30 40.03 -11.85
CA ASP A 115 34.46 41.08 -12.85
C ASP A 115 35.90 41.07 -13.38
N LEU A 116 36.07 40.52 -14.56
CA LEU A 116 37.30 40.75 -15.35
C LEU A 116 37.13 41.98 -16.22
N ASP A 117 37.63 43.08 -15.71
CA ASP A 117 37.97 44.26 -16.51
C ASP A 117 39.05 43.90 -17.52
N ASP A 118 38.71 44.01 -18.79
CA ASP A 118 39.66 43.94 -19.91
C ASP A 118 39.86 45.35 -20.47
N ASP A 119 40.94 45.99 -20.02
CA ASP A 119 41.49 47.21 -20.57
C ASP A 119 42.70 46.86 -21.46
N LYS A 120 42.54 46.97 -22.77
CA LYS A 120 43.44 47.46 -23.83
C LYS A 120 43.25 46.76 -25.16
#